data_a26e994e0efeec2ae7d23e56816f1d56
#
_entry.id   a26e994e0efeec2ae7d23e56816f1d56
#
_cell.length_a   1.000
_cell.length_b   1.000
_cell.length_c   1.000
_cell.angle_alpha   90.00
_cell.angle_beta   90.00
_cell.angle_gamma   90.00
#
_symmetry.space_group_name_H-M   'P 1'
#
loop_
_entity.id
_entity.type
_entity.pdbx_description
1 polymer ?
#
loop_
_entity_poly.entity_id
_entity_poly.type
_entity_poly.pdbx_seq_one_letter_code
_entity_poly.pdbx_strand_id
1 'polypeptide(L)'
;MLGSGSAGNSTLVSTSHCHILIDGGLSARQIVVRLEQCGVTPEQLDGLLLTHEHGDHVCGLEVFCRKFAIPIYCNAQTAEAIRCFSLGEHKNWRIFRTGTEFTICDILVQTFPVPHDAVEPVGYAFHAGNRGLGFITDLGYPTKMLIERLREVHTLVIETNHDEKLLQNDLHRPWPVKQRIMSRHGHLSNVAAASVIEQLLPGKIERVVLGHLSRDCNTPELATAAVRSQRERVARADLEIFCALQDAISPRFHIGETLRGDFQPTFESALFNTAAL
;
A
#
# COMPACT_ATOMS: atom_id res chain seq x y z
N MET A 1 3.48 -4.12 -6.01
CA MET A 1 2.04 -3.85 -5.76
C MET A 1 1.24 -4.41 -6.91
N LEU A 2 0.13 -5.06 -6.63
CA LEU A 2 -0.77 -5.57 -7.67
C LEU A 2 -1.58 -4.43 -8.30
N GLY A 3 -1.88 -3.39 -7.54
CA GLY A 3 -2.49 -2.15 -7.95
C GLY A 3 -2.63 -1.22 -6.76
N SER A 4 -2.60 0.10 -6.98
CA SER A 4 -2.70 1.09 -5.91
C SER A 4 -3.31 2.40 -6.38
N GLY A 5 -4.34 2.84 -5.68
CA GLY A 5 -5.06 4.09 -5.92
C GLY A 5 -6.48 4.05 -5.39
N SER A 6 -7.22 5.14 -5.54
CA SER A 6 -8.58 5.30 -5.00
C SER A 6 -9.65 4.34 -5.56
N ALA A 7 -9.32 3.48 -6.52
CA ALA A 7 -10.27 2.52 -7.08
C ALA A 7 -9.96 1.06 -6.71
N GLY A 8 -8.92 0.83 -5.91
CA GLY A 8 -8.60 -0.48 -5.37
C GLY A 8 -7.12 -0.67 -5.11
N ASN A 9 -6.83 -1.22 -3.94
CA ASN A 9 -5.50 -1.46 -3.43
C ASN A 9 -5.29 -2.94 -3.15
N SER A 10 -4.16 -3.48 -3.59
CA SER A 10 -3.73 -4.82 -3.25
C SER A 10 -2.22 -4.95 -3.46
N THR A 11 -1.51 -5.52 -2.50
CA THR A 11 -0.06 -5.63 -2.53
C THR A 11 0.38 -7.02 -2.09
N LEU A 12 1.24 -7.67 -2.89
CA LEU A 12 1.86 -8.94 -2.54
C LEU A 12 3.22 -8.69 -1.90
N VAL A 13 3.43 -9.24 -0.70
CA VAL A 13 4.71 -9.31 0.01
C VAL A 13 5.10 -10.77 0.12
N SER A 14 6.33 -11.11 -0.29
CA SER A 14 6.78 -12.50 -0.32
C SER A 14 8.21 -12.67 0.15
N THR A 15 8.46 -13.80 0.78
CA THR A 15 9.80 -14.41 0.94
C THR A 15 9.86 -15.69 0.11
N SER A 16 10.93 -16.50 0.26
CA SER A 16 10.98 -17.86 -0.29
C SER A 16 10.03 -18.84 0.39
N HIS A 17 9.46 -18.47 1.55
CA HIS A 17 8.66 -19.35 2.40
C HIS A 17 7.29 -18.81 2.76
N CYS A 18 6.97 -17.59 2.34
CA CYS A 18 5.76 -16.90 2.75
C CYS A 18 5.22 -15.99 1.65
N HIS A 19 3.90 -15.99 1.48
CA HIS A 19 3.18 -15.08 0.58
C HIS A 19 2.04 -14.41 1.33
N ILE A 20 2.13 -13.11 1.51
CA ILE A 20 1.14 -12.28 2.20
C ILE A 20 0.50 -11.32 1.21
N LEU A 21 -0.81 -11.30 1.13
CA LEU A 21 -1.56 -10.26 0.43
C LEU A 21 -1.96 -9.16 1.42
N ILE A 22 -1.70 -7.91 1.09
CA ILE A 22 -2.17 -6.75 1.85
C ILE A 22 -3.30 -6.12 1.05
N ASP A 23 -4.47 -6.05 1.66
CA ASP A 23 -5.72 -5.56 1.11
C ASP A 23 -6.23 -6.34 -0.12
N GLY A 24 -7.52 -6.33 -0.32
CA GLY A 24 -8.25 -6.96 -1.41
C GLY A 24 -9.20 -6.00 -2.10
N GLY A 25 -8.76 -4.78 -2.34
CA GLY A 25 -9.57 -3.70 -2.94
C GLY A 25 -9.70 -3.77 -4.45
N LEU A 26 -9.03 -4.71 -5.12
CA LEU A 26 -9.27 -5.03 -6.53
C LEU A 26 -10.38 -6.10 -6.63
N SER A 27 -11.05 -6.22 -7.78
CA SER A 27 -11.99 -7.32 -7.97
C SER A 27 -11.27 -8.67 -7.80
N ALA A 28 -11.97 -9.68 -7.27
CA ALA A 28 -11.41 -11.03 -7.04
C ALA A 28 -10.73 -11.59 -8.30
N ARG A 29 -11.32 -11.35 -9.49
CA ARG A 29 -10.72 -11.75 -10.76
C ARG A 29 -9.37 -11.06 -11.01
N GLN A 30 -9.30 -9.75 -10.75
CA GLN A 30 -8.05 -9.00 -10.94
C GLN A 30 -6.98 -9.44 -9.94
N ILE A 31 -7.36 -9.72 -8.68
CA ILE A 31 -6.43 -10.25 -7.68
C ILE A 31 -5.81 -11.55 -8.19
N VAL A 32 -6.64 -12.51 -8.63
CA VAL A 32 -6.16 -13.82 -9.15
C VAL A 32 -5.21 -13.63 -10.33
N VAL A 33 -5.65 -12.90 -11.37
CA VAL A 33 -4.83 -12.69 -12.59
C VAL A 33 -3.50 -12.01 -12.26
N ARG A 34 -3.51 -11.00 -11.39
CA ARG A 34 -2.29 -10.26 -11.04
C ARG A 34 -1.37 -11.04 -10.10
N LEU A 35 -1.90 -11.91 -9.24
CA LEU A 35 -1.10 -12.87 -8.46
C LEU A 35 -0.39 -13.86 -9.39
N GLU A 36 -1.12 -14.47 -10.33
CA GLU A 36 -0.57 -15.41 -11.32
C GLU A 36 0.53 -14.78 -12.18
N GLN A 37 0.37 -13.51 -12.58
CA GLN A 37 1.41 -12.75 -13.27
C GLN A 37 2.66 -12.51 -12.41
N CYS A 38 2.50 -12.52 -11.08
CA CYS A 38 3.62 -12.50 -10.13
C CYS A 38 4.21 -13.90 -9.85
N GLY A 39 3.65 -14.96 -10.44
CA GLY A 39 4.07 -16.34 -10.23
C GLY A 39 3.55 -16.96 -8.93
N VAL A 40 2.49 -16.41 -8.35
CA VAL A 40 1.87 -16.88 -7.10
C VAL A 40 0.41 -17.19 -7.37
N THR A 41 -0.07 -18.38 -6.95
CA THR A 41 -1.51 -18.68 -7.00
C THR A 41 -2.19 -18.29 -5.68
N PRO A 42 -3.51 -18.06 -5.68
CA PRO A 42 -4.23 -17.73 -4.45
C PRO A 42 -4.09 -18.77 -3.33
N GLU A 43 -3.96 -20.06 -3.69
CA GLU A 43 -3.80 -21.16 -2.73
C GLU A 43 -2.43 -21.14 -2.02
N GLN A 44 -1.45 -20.43 -2.57
CA GLN A 44 -0.13 -20.26 -1.97
C GLN A 44 -0.07 -19.10 -0.98
N LEU A 45 -1.16 -18.34 -0.81
CA LEU A 45 -1.21 -17.26 0.16
C LEU A 45 -1.31 -17.80 1.60
N ASP A 46 -0.37 -17.43 2.44
CA ASP A 46 -0.33 -17.76 3.86
C ASP A 46 -1.20 -16.83 4.71
N GLY A 47 -1.53 -15.66 4.18
CA GLY A 47 -2.40 -14.69 4.84
C GLY A 47 -2.80 -13.52 3.96
N LEU A 48 -3.93 -12.95 4.31
CA LEU A 48 -4.44 -11.68 3.79
C LEU A 48 -4.55 -10.72 4.96
N LEU A 49 -3.79 -9.63 4.92
CA LEU A 49 -3.78 -8.59 5.95
C LEU A 49 -4.64 -7.43 5.50
N LEU A 50 -5.45 -6.88 6.38
CA LEU A 50 -6.30 -5.72 6.09
C LEU A 50 -5.80 -4.50 6.84
N THR A 51 -5.69 -3.39 6.12
CA THR A 51 -5.35 -2.09 6.71
C THR A 51 -6.58 -1.49 7.39
N HIS A 52 -7.73 -1.50 6.72
CA HIS A 52 -9.02 -0.98 7.21
C HIS A 52 -10.19 -1.44 6.30
N GLU A 53 -11.41 -1.02 6.63
CA GLU A 53 -12.65 -1.52 6.02
C GLU A 53 -13.13 -0.77 4.77
N HIS A 54 -12.48 0.27 4.30
CA HIS A 54 -12.96 1.03 3.13
C HIS A 54 -13.03 0.18 1.85
N GLY A 55 -13.99 0.51 0.99
CA GLY A 55 -14.32 -0.29 -0.19
C GLY A 55 -13.14 -0.54 -1.13
N ASP A 56 -12.28 0.44 -1.33
CA ASP A 56 -11.07 0.33 -2.16
C ASP A 56 -9.95 -0.52 -1.52
N HIS A 57 -10.17 -1.06 -0.32
CA HIS A 57 -9.31 -2.03 0.36
C HIS A 57 -9.97 -3.40 0.52
N VAL A 58 -11.31 -3.49 0.41
CA VAL A 58 -12.03 -4.74 0.73
C VAL A 58 -13.02 -5.20 -0.33
N CYS A 59 -13.30 -4.45 -1.40
CA CYS A 59 -14.41 -4.75 -2.33
C CYS A 59 -14.29 -6.12 -3.03
N GLY A 60 -13.10 -6.66 -3.20
CA GLY A 60 -12.89 -8.00 -3.78
C GLY A 60 -12.96 -9.16 -2.80
N LEU A 61 -12.92 -8.87 -1.49
CA LEU A 61 -12.72 -9.89 -0.45
C LEU A 61 -13.84 -10.94 -0.41
N GLU A 62 -15.09 -10.52 -0.51
CA GLU A 62 -16.22 -11.46 -0.40
C GLU A 62 -16.11 -12.58 -1.44
N VAL A 63 -15.94 -12.23 -2.70
CA VAL A 63 -15.82 -13.19 -3.79
C VAL A 63 -14.52 -13.98 -3.70
N PHE A 64 -13.42 -13.32 -3.34
CA PHE A 64 -12.11 -13.93 -3.24
C PHE A 64 -12.05 -14.96 -2.09
N CYS A 65 -12.47 -14.59 -0.90
CA CYS A 65 -12.44 -15.46 0.28
C CYS A 65 -13.53 -16.55 0.27
N ARG A 66 -14.59 -16.38 -0.51
CA ARG A 66 -15.57 -17.48 -0.77
C ARG A 66 -14.93 -18.61 -1.58
N LYS A 67 -14.04 -18.26 -2.50
CA LYS A 67 -13.36 -19.22 -3.38
C LYS A 67 -12.10 -19.82 -2.73
N PHE A 68 -11.37 -19.03 -1.96
CA PHE A 68 -10.09 -19.40 -1.38
C PHE A 68 -10.14 -19.25 0.15
N ALA A 69 -9.83 -20.32 0.88
CA ALA A 69 -9.90 -20.38 2.34
C ALA A 69 -8.67 -19.77 3.01
N ILE A 70 -8.34 -18.51 2.69
CA ILE A 70 -7.14 -17.81 3.17
C ILE A 70 -7.39 -17.23 4.57
N PRO A 71 -6.43 -17.33 5.53
CA PRO A 71 -6.52 -16.63 6.80
C PRO A 71 -6.56 -15.10 6.60
N ILE A 72 -7.53 -14.43 7.22
CA ILE A 72 -7.65 -12.96 7.19
C ILE A 72 -7.17 -12.41 8.52
N TYR A 73 -6.14 -11.58 8.47
CA TYR A 73 -5.54 -10.90 9.63
C TYR A 73 -6.02 -9.45 9.67
N CYS A 74 -6.68 -9.06 10.75
CA CYS A 74 -7.08 -7.67 11.01
C CYS A 74 -7.32 -7.47 12.51
N ASN A 75 -7.55 -6.23 12.95
CA ASN A 75 -8.03 -6.00 14.30
C ASN A 75 -9.53 -6.29 14.45
N ALA A 76 -10.01 -6.32 15.69
CA ALA A 76 -11.38 -6.72 15.98
C ALA A 76 -12.42 -5.77 15.38
N GLN A 77 -12.15 -4.47 15.37
CA GLN A 77 -13.09 -3.46 14.88
C GLN A 77 -13.21 -3.51 13.34
N THR A 78 -12.10 -3.62 12.65
CA THR A 78 -12.09 -3.84 11.18
C THR A 78 -12.83 -5.14 10.82
N ALA A 79 -12.59 -6.24 11.56
CA ALA A 79 -13.31 -7.50 11.33
C ALA A 79 -14.82 -7.35 11.50
N GLU A 80 -15.27 -6.65 12.55
CA GLU A 80 -16.69 -6.41 12.82
C GLU A 80 -17.32 -5.57 11.71
N ALA A 81 -16.69 -4.48 11.31
CA ALA A 81 -17.16 -3.64 10.22
C ALA A 81 -17.33 -4.44 8.93
N ILE A 82 -16.35 -5.26 8.55
CA ILE A 82 -16.41 -6.06 7.32
C ILE A 82 -17.47 -7.17 7.41
N ARG A 83 -17.62 -7.83 8.57
CA ARG A 83 -18.67 -8.85 8.78
C ARG A 83 -20.07 -8.30 8.56
N CYS A 84 -20.31 -7.07 8.99
CA CYS A 84 -21.61 -6.41 8.80
C CYS A 84 -21.94 -6.18 7.31
N PHE A 85 -20.94 -6.07 6.44
CA PHE A 85 -21.16 -5.69 5.04
C PHE A 85 -20.97 -6.84 4.02
N SER A 86 -20.05 -7.80 4.28
CA SER A 86 -19.71 -8.76 3.20
C SER A 86 -19.24 -10.15 3.63
N LEU A 87 -18.47 -10.29 4.71
CA LEU A 87 -17.79 -11.55 5.08
C LEU A 87 -18.38 -12.21 6.33
N GLY A 88 -19.70 -12.08 6.59
CA GLY A 88 -20.36 -12.56 7.80
C GLY A 88 -20.06 -14.00 8.21
N GLU A 89 -19.95 -14.91 7.25
CA GLU A 89 -19.73 -16.34 7.51
C GLU A 89 -18.28 -16.81 7.35
N HIS A 90 -17.36 -15.90 7.03
CA HIS A 90 -15.94 -16.27 6.93
C HIS A 90 -15.41 -16.78 8.28
N LYS A 91 -14.79 -17.97 8.29
CA LYS A 91 -14.41 -18.66 9.54
C LYS A 91 -12.91 -18.53 9.89
N ASN A 92 -12.09 -18.06 8.95
CA ASN A 92 -10.64 -18.09 9.12
C ASN A 92 -10.06 -16.72 9.50
N TRP A 93 -10.67 -16.06 10.48
CA TRP A 93 -10.19 -14.82 11.04
C TRP A 93 -9.02 -15.04 11.99
N ARG A 94 -8.00 -14.21 11.88
CA ARG A 94 -6.83 -14.09 12.76
C ARG A 94 -6.81 -12.69 13.33
N ILE A 95 -7.48 -12.51 14.46
CA ILE A 95 -7.63 -11.20 15.10
C ILE A 95 -6.37 -10.85 15.87
N PHE A 96 -5.76 -9.71 15.54
CA PHE A 96 -4.68 -9.10 16.30
C PHE A 96 -5.15 -7.85 17.05
N ARG A 97 -4.36 -7.41 18.02
CA ARG A 97 -4.52 -6.13 18.68
C ARG A 97 -3.59 -5.12 18.01
N THR A 98 -4.10 -3.95 17.63
CA THR A 98 -3.30 -2.85 17.09
C THR A 98 -2.17 -2.45 18.01
N GLY A 99 -0.98 -2.26 17.48
CA GLY A 99 0.23 -1.96 18.24
C GLY A 99 1.01 -3.19 18.71
N THR A 100 0.51 -4.41 18.43
CA THR A 100 1.24 -5.66 18.71
C THR A 100 1.96 -6.19 17.47
N GLU A 101 2.75 -7.23 17.68
CA GLU A 101 3.45 -7.96 16.62
C GLU A 101 3.08 -9.44 16.63
N PHE A 102 3.17 -10.07 15.47
CA PHE A 102 2.96 -11.51 15.27
C PHE A 102 3.77 -11.99 14.06
N THR A 103 3.89 -13.30 13.91
CA THR A 103 4.66 -13.89 12.80
C THR A 103 3.74 -14.67 11.87
N ILE A 104 3.95 -14.52 10.56
CA ILE A 104 3.38 -15.36 9.51
C ILE A 104 4.56 -16.00 8.80
N CYS A 105 4.69 -17.32 8.88
CA CYS A 105 5.85 -18.09 8.40
C CYS A 105 7.17 -17.50 8.94
N ASP A 106 7.99 -16.90 8.08
CA ASP A 106 9.28 -16.29 8.42
C ASP A 106 9.24 -14.74 8.46
N ILE A 107 8.06 -14.15 8.35
CA ILE A 107 7.86 -12.70 8.37
C ILE A 107 7.31 -12.27 9.72
N LEU A 108 8.06 -11.43 10.46
CA LEU A 108 7.55 -10.69 11.61
C LEU A 108 6.73 -9.50 11.12
N VAL A 109 5.49 -9.40 11.55
CA VAL A 109 4.55 -8.33 11.22
C VAL A 109 4.33 -7.47 12.46
N GLN A 110 4.69 -6.21 12.40
CA GLN A 110 4.40 -5.21 13.43
C GLN A 110 3.25 -4.32 12.95
N THR A 111 2.26 -4.12 13.80
CA THR A 111 1.10 -3.27 13.50
C THR A 111 1.20 -1.96 14.27
N PHE A 112 0.70 -0.88 13.69
CA PHE A 112 0.60 0.41 14.39
C PHE A 112 -0.60 1.21 13.85
N PRO A 113 -1.25 2.04 14.70
CA PRO A 113 -2.36 2.85 14.27
C PRO A 113 -1.92 3.95 13.31
N VAL A 114 -2.75 4.23 12.31
CA VAL A 114 -2.59 5.37 11.40
C VAL A 114 -3.79 6.31 11.55
N PRO A 115 -3.60 7.63 11.57
CA PRO A 115 -4.69 8.58 11.57
C PRO A 115 -5.42 8.60 10.21
N HIS A 116 -6.60 7.98 10.17
CA HIS A 116 -7.50 7.96 9.02
C HIS A 116 -8.96 7.87 9.48
N ASP A 117 -9.91 8.20 8.63
CA ASP A 117 -11.35 8.21 8.94
C ASP A 117 -12.00 6.82 8.74
N ALA A 118 -11.37 5.79 9.29
CA ALA A 118 -11.83 4.42 9.37
C ALA A 118 -12.01 3.99 10.84
N VAL A 119 -12.53 2.80 11.08
CA VAL A 119 -12.89 2.36 12.45
C VAL A 119 -11.65 2.18 13.32
N GLU A 120 -10.64 1.44 12.83
CA GLU A 120 -9.35 1.25 13.50
C GLU A 120 -8.26 0.97 12.46
N PRO A 121 -7.86 1.98 11.66
CA PRO A 121 -6.93 1.80 10.56
C PRO A 121 -5.50 1.54 11.04
N VAL A 122 -4.79 0.66 10.35
CA VAL A 122 -3.43 0.25 10.71
C VAL A 122 -2.47 0.31 9.54
N GLY A 123 -1.22 0.67 9.86
CA GLY A 123 -0.06 0.44 9.02
C GLY A 123 0.73 -0.77 9.48
N TYR A 124 1.65 -1.24 8.66
CA TYR A 124 2.46 -2.42 8.90
C TYR A 124 3.95 -2.14 8.74
N ALA A 125 4.77 -2.76 9.56
CA ALA A 125 6.17 -2.99 9.28
C ALA A 125 6.43 -4.50 9.26
N PHE A 126 7.00 -4.97 8.16
CA PHE A 126 7.35 -6.38 7.93
C PHE A 126 8.84 -6.53 8.06
N HIS A 127 9.29 -7.56 8.78
CA HIS A 127 10.70 -7.88 8.92
C HIS A 127 10.94 -9.35 8.59
N ALA A 128 11.91 -9.60 7.70
CA ALA A 128 12.41 -10.92 7.38
C ALA A 128 13.94 -10.87 7.39
N GLY A 129 14.57 -11.66 8.26
CA GLY A 129 16.00 -11.56 8.54
C GLY A 129 16.37 -10.14 9.00
N ASN A 130 17.32 -9.51 8.31
CA ASN A 130 17.79 -8.14 8.61
C ASN A 130 17.15 -7.06 7.75
N ARG A 131 16.08 -7.38 7.02
CA ARG A 131 15.41 -6.48 6.07
C ARG A 131 13.99 -6.14 6.51
N GLY A 132 13.58 -4.90 6.23
CA GLY A 132 12.28 -4.39 6.62
C GLY A 132 11.56 -3.63 5.50
N LEU A 133 10.24 -3.81 5.46
CA LEU A 133 9.29 -3.11 4.60
C LEU A 133 8.30 -2.35 5.47
N GLY A 134 8.19 -1.03 5.32
CA GLY A 134 7.09 -0.24 5.87
C GLY A 134 5.95 -0.11 4.88
N PHE A 135 4.72 -0.22 5.34
CA PHE A 135 3.53 -0.08 4.52
C PHE A 135 2.53 0.85 5.21
N ILE A 136 2.33 2.04 4.64
CA ILE A 136 1.42 3.07 5.14
C ILE A 136 0.67 3.71 3.98
N THR A 137 -0.59 3.37 3.86
CA THR A 137 -1.58 4.01 2.99
C THR A 137 -2.65 4.65 3.85
N ASP A 138 -3.43 5.55 3.28
CA ASP A 138 -4.55 6.18 3.98
C ASP A 138 -4.13 6.84 5.29
N LEU A 139 -3.19 7.77 5.16
CA LEU A 139 -2.59 8.47 6.27
C LEU A 139 -2.86 9.98 6.17
N GLY A 140 -3.67 10.51 7.07
CA GLY A 140 -3.92 11.96 7.08
C GLY A 140 -2.82 12.77 7.78
N TYR A 141 -2.12 12.16 8.75
CA TYR A 141 -1.09 12.85 9.55
C TYR A 141 -0.04 11.89 10.11
N PRO A 142 1.27 12.14 9.90
CA PRO A 142 2.35 11.33 10.46
C PRO A 142 2.50 11.59 11.98
N THR A 143 2.35 10.55 12.79
CA THR A 143 2.64 10.61 14.23
C THR A 143 4.12 10.33 14.50
N LYS A 144 4.65 10.83 15.62
CA LYS A 144 6.03 10.52 16.04
C LYS A 144 6.25 9.01 16.19
N MET A 145 5.26 8.30 16.73
CA MET A 145 5.33 6.85 16.89
C MET A 145 5.46 6.14 15.53
N LEU A 146 4.70 6.58 14.52
CA LEU A 146 4.76 6.04 13.16
C LEU A 146 6.18 6.23 12.58
N ILE A 147 6.75 7.42 12.70
CA ILE A 147 8.11 7.70 12.24
C ILE A 147 9.14 6.77 12.92
N GLU A 148 9.05 6.58 14.25
CA GLU A 148 9.95 5.69 14.98
C GLU A 148 9.81 4.22 14.54
N ARG A 149 8.59 3.73 14.30
CA ARG A 149 8.33 2.37 13.80
C ARG A 149 8.92 2.11 12.42
N LEU A 150 9.03 3.13 11.59
CA LEU A 150 9.50 3.03 10.21
C LEU A 150 11.00 3.34 10.04
N ARG A 151 11.74 3.72 11.08
CA ARG A 151 13.17 4.04 10.97
C ARG A 151 14.05 2.89 10.51
N GLU A 152 13.66 1.67 10.85
CA GLU A 152 14.45 0.47 10.60
C GLU A 152 14.08 -0.24 9.29
N VAL A 153 13.10 0.28 8.53
CA VAL A 153 12.72 -0.32 7.25
C VAL A 153 13.64 0.12 6.12
N HIS A 154 13.84 -0.74 5.14
CA HIS A 154 14.68 -0.50 3.97
C HIS A 154 13.88 -0.06 2.75
N THR A 155 12.64 -0.53 2.64
CA THR A 155 11.68 -0.09 1.65
C THR A 155 10.45 0.47 2.34
N LEU A 156 9.95 1.60 1.87
CA LEU A 156 8.73 2.23 2.36
C LEU A 156 7.71 2.31 1.23
N VAL A 157 6.54 1.71 1.42
CA VAL A 157 5.33 2.01 0.65
C VAL A 157 4.57 3.09 1.38
N ILE A 158 4.37 4.22 0.73
CA ILE A 158 3.72 5.40 1.34
C ILE A 158 2.70 6.01 0.38
N GLU A 159 1.60 6.48 0.95
CA GLU A 159 0.62 7.26 0.23
C GLU A 159 1.19 8.59 -0.29
N THR A 160 0.84 8.93 -1.54
CA THR A 160 0.96 10.25 -2.15
C THR A 160 -0.34 10.56 -2.86
N ASN A 161 -1.38 10.90 -2.07
CA ASN A 161 -2.74 10.91 -2.60
C ASN A 161 -2.99 12.05 -3.59
N HIS A 162 -2.63 13.28 -3.25
CA HIS A 162 -3.03 14.43 -4.06
C HIS A 162 -1.94 15.51 -4.16
N ASP A 163 -1.96 16.21 -5.29
CA ASP A 163 -1.37 17.53 -5.41
C ASP A 163 -2.32 18.56 -4.81
N GLU A 164 -1.83 19.44 -3.95
CA GLU A 164 -2.65 20.41 -3.22
C GLU A 164 -3.37 21.38 -4.15
N LYS A 165 -2.71 21.82 -5.24
CA LYS A 165 -3.29 22.75 -6.21
C LYS A 165 -4.37 22.08 -7.06
N LEU A 166 -4.12 20.84 -7.50
CA LEU A 166 -5.13 20.08 -8.25
C LEU A 166 -6.37 19.83 -7.39
N LEU A 167 -6.20 19.45 -6.13
CA LEU A 167 -7.31 19.22 -5.22
C LEU A 167 -8.09 20.52 -4.94
N GLN A 168 -7.40 21.63 -4.69
CA GLN A 168 -8.06 22.92 -4.44
C GLN A 168 -8.86 23.39 -5.65
N ASN A 169 -8.33 23.22 -6.86
CA ASN A 169 -8.95 23.66 -8.11
C ASN A 169 -9.92 22.64 -8.74
N ASP A 170 -10.07 21.46 -8.16
CA ASP A 170 -11.03 20.47 -8.64
C ASP A 170 -12.47 21.01 -8.53
N LEU A 171 -13.16 21.08 -9.64
CA LEU A 171 -14.54 21.59 -9.72
C LEU A 171 -15.61 20.53 -9.45
N HIS A 172 -15.22 19.25 -9.44
CA HIS A 172 -16.16 18.13 -9.27
C HIS A 172 -16.40 17.78 -7.80
N ARG A 173 -15.41 18.03 -6.91
CA ARG A 173 -15.54 17.73 -5.48
C ARG A 173 -16.09 18.93 -4.71
N PRO A 174 -17.19 18.76 -3.96
CA PRO A 174 -17.69 19.77 -3.03
C PRO A 174 -16.62 20.11 -1.97
N TRP A 175 -16.64 21.36 -1.50
CA TRP A 175 -15.67 21.84 -0.50
C TRP A 175 -15.56 20.97 0.76
N PRO A 176 -16.65 20.45 1.36
CA PRO A 176 -16.55 19.54 2.52
C PRO A 176 -15.74 18.27 2.24
N VAL A 177 -15.84 17.72 1.01
CA VAL A 177 -15.04 16.54 0.61
C VAL A 177 -13.55 16.90 0.52
N LYS A 178 -13.20 18.06 -0.05
CA LYS A 178 -11.82 18.54 -0.09
C LYS A 178 -11.27 18.76 1.33
N GLN A 179 -12.05 19.36 2.22
CA GLN A 179 -11.67 19.55 3.63
C GLN A 179 -11.43 18.21 4.33
N ARG A 180 -12.27 17.20 4.09
CA ARG A 180 -12.08 15.85 4.61
C ARG A 180 -10.76 15.26 4.12
N ILE A 181 -10.48 15.31 2.81
CA ILE A 181 -9.24 14.81 2.20
C ILE A 181 -8.00 15.48 2.82
N MET A 182 -8.03 16.81 3.00
CA MET A 182 -6.93 17.58 3.58
C MET A 182 -6.86 17.51 5.12
N SER A 183 -7.79 16.84 5.78
CA SER A 183 -7.84 16.77 7.24
C SER A 183 -6.76 15.85 7.82
N ARG A 184 -6.57 15.92 9.14
CA ARG A 184 -5.65 15.02 9.87
C ARG A 184 -6.08 13.54 9.85
N HIS A 185 -7.29 13.25 9.42
CA HIS A 185 -7.82 11.89 9.22
C HIS A 185 -8.16 11.63 7.73
N GLY A 186 -7.70 12.48 6.84
CA GLY A 186 -7.86 12.31 5.38
C GLY A 186 -6.66 11.58 4.78
N HIS A 187 -5.99 12.26 3.85
CA HIS A 187 -4.90 11.68 3.05
C HIS A 187 -3.70 12.63 2.95
N LEU A 188 -2.49 12.07 2.81
CA LEU A 188 -1.29 12.86 2.59
C LEU A 188 -1.28 13.50 1.20
N SER A 189 -0.97 14.81 1.16
CA SER A 189 -0.54 15.45 -0.09
C SER A 189 0.85 14.96 -0.49
N ASN A 190 1.23 15.19 -1.75
CA ASN A 190 2.57 14.89 -2.25
C ASN A 190 3.67 15.55 -1.38
N VAL A 191 3.44 16.79 -0.96
CA VAL A 191 4.37 17.56 -0.12
C VAL A 191 4.45 16.98 1.29
N ALA A 192 3.30 16.61 1.87
CA ALA A 192 3.27 15.99 3.20
C ALA A 192 3.96 14.62 3.20
N ALA A 193 3.75 13.79 2.17
CA ALA A 193 4.43 12.52 2.01
C ALA A 193 5.94 12.71 1.86
N ALA A 194 6.40 13.67 1.07
CA ALA A 194 7.81 14.00 0.92
C ALA A 194 8.44 14.42 2.27
N SER A 195 7.72 15.16 3.10
CA SER A 195 8.18 15.54 4.45
C SER A 195 8.27 14.34 5.41
N VAL A 196 7.37 13.35 5.29
CA VAL A 196 7.48 12.08 6.05
C VAL A 196 8.73 11.33 5.63
N ILE A 197 8.97 11.19 4.33
CA ILE A 197 10.15 10.52 3.79
C ILE A 197 11.42 11.21 4.30
N GLU A 198 11.50 12.55 4.27
CA GLU A 198 12.64 13.31 4.79
C GLU A 198 12.97 12.95 6.25
N GLN A 199 11.96 12.86 7.11
CA GLN A 199 12.14 12.49 8.51
C GLN A 199 12.69 11.06 8.70
N LEU A 200 12.50 10.19 7.71
CA LEU A 200 12.94 8.80 7.73
C LEU A 200 14.30 8.59 7.05
N LEU A 201 14.79 9.55 6.27
CA LEU A 201 16.08 9.44 5.57
C LEU A 201 17.31 9.23 6.46
N PRO A 202 17.35 9.71 7.72
CA PRO A 202 18.43 9.34 8.65
C PRO A 202 18.44 7.85 9.03
N GLY A 203 17.35 7.10 8.74
CA GLY A 203 17.24 5.66 8.96
C GLY A 203 17.82 4.82 7.82
N LYS A 204 17.26 3.63 7.63
CA LYS A 204 17.77 2.61 6.68
C LYS A 204 17.07 2.61 5.32
N ILE A 205 16.22 3.59 5.03
CA ILE A 205 15.44 3.60 3.78
C ILE A 205 16.35 3.72 2.56
N GLU A 206 16.24 2.76 1.66
CA GLU A 206 16.94 2.68 0.38
C GLU A 206 15.97 2.90 -0.80
N ARG A 207 14.67 2.56 -0.60
CA ARG A 207 13.62 2.66 -1.62
C ARG A 207 12.33 3.19 -1.06
N VAL A 208 11.65 4.03 -1.85
CA VAL A 208 10.30 4.51 -1.59
C VAL A 208 9.40 4.15 -2.76
N VAL A 209 8.26 3.52 -2.47
CA VAL A 209 7.20 3.22 -3.42
C VAL A 209 6.01 4.13 -3.10
N LEU A 210 5.75 5.08 -3.98
CA LEU A 210 4.63 6.00 -3.88
C LEU A 210 3.37 5.30 -4.36
N GLY A 211 2.30 5.35 -3.58
CA GLY A 211 1.05 4.67 -3.90
C GLY A 211 -0.18 5.47 -3.51
N HIS A 212 -1.35 4.88 -3.67
CA HIS A 212 -2.65 5.43 -3.32
C HIS A 212 -2.94 6.81 -3.93
N LEU A 213 -2.59 7.00 -5.22
CA LEU A 213 -2.79 8.26 -5.92
C LEU A 213 -4.26 8.48 -6.27
N SER A 214 -4.74 9.69 -6.07
CA SER A 214 -6.02 10.16 -6.60
C SER A 214 -5.99 10.21 -8.13
N ARG A 215 -7.00 9.65 -8.78
CA ARG A 215 -7.10 9.68 -10.26
C ARG A 215 -7.24 11.10 -10.82
N ASP A 216 -7.95 11.98 -10.10
CA ASP A 216 -8.33 13.30 -10.62
C ASP A 216 -7.42 14.41 -10.08
N CYS A 217 -6.84 14.20 -8.89
CA CYS A 217 -6.10 15.25 -8.19
C CYS A 217 -4.61 14.92 -8.03
N ASN A 218 -4.09 13.96 -8.82
CA ASN A 218 -2.66 13.65 -8.82
C ASN A 218 -2.20 13.04 -10.15
N THR A 219 -0.88 13.03 -10.34
CA THR A 219 -0.21 12.24 -11.39
C THR A 219 1.08 11.63 -10.83
N PRO A 220 1.57 10.52 -11.41
CA PRO A 220 2.86 9.93 -11.02
C PRO A 220 4.03 10.91 -11.09
N GLU A 221 4.00 11.82 -12.07
CA GLU A 221 5.03 12.83 -12.27
C GLU A 221 5.04 13.84 -11.11
N LEU A 222 3.88 14.36 -10.69
CA LEU A 222 3.75 15.30 -9.58
C LEU A 222 4.17 14.66 -8.26
N ALA A 223 3.71 13.44 -7.97
CA ALA A 223 4.09 12.70 -6.78
C ALA A 223 5.59 12.46 -6.74
N THR A 224 6.18 11.97 -7.84
CA THR A 224 7.61 11.70 -7.95
C THR A 224 8.44 12.98 -7.84
N ALA A 225 8.02 14.07 -8.49
CA ALA A 225 8.72 15.36 -8.45
C ALA A 225 8.80 15.93 -7.01
N ALA A 226 7.71 15.84 -6.23
CA ALA A 226 7.69 16.30 -4.86
C ALA A 226 8.75 15.58 -4.00
N VAL A 227 8.83 14.24 -4.12
CA VAL A 227 9.80 13.44 -3.36
C VAL A 227 11.23 13.64 -3.88
N ARG A 228 11.44 13.76 -5.19
CA ARG A 228 12.77 14.04 -5.77
C ARG A 228 13.33 15.39 -5.30
N SER A 229 12.50 16.43 -5.28
CA SER A 229 12.90 17.73 -4.77
C SER A 229 13.41 17.64 -3.32
N GLN A 230 12.76 16.84 -2.48
CA GLN A 230 13.16 16.63 -1.11
C GLN A 230 14.44 15.78 -1.01
N ARG A 231 14.57 14.73 -1.83
CA ARG A 231 15.79 13.91 -1.94
C ARG A 231 17.04 14.75 -2.26
N GLU A 232 16.91 15.68 -3.19
CA GLU A 232 18.01 16.59 -3.58
C GLU A 232 18.42 17.49 -2.43
N ARG A 233 17.47 18.00 -1.63
CA ARG A 233 17.75 18.84 -0.46
C ARG A 233 18.60 18.14 0.60
N VAL A 234 18.43 16.82 0.76
CA VAL A 234 19.13 16.02 1.78
C VAL A 234 20.27 15.19 1.21
N ALA A 235 20.66 15.42 -0.05
CA ALA A 235 21.78 14.77 -0.74
C ALA A 235 21.71 13.21 -0.74
N ARG A 236 20.51 12.62 -0.79
CA ARG A 236 20.26 11.17 -0.85
C ARG A 236 20.02 10.72 -2.30
N ALA A 237 21.02 10.96 -3.16
CA ALA A 237 20.95 10.57 -4.57
C ALA A 237 20.76 9.05 -4.80
N ASP A 238 21.13 8.25 -3.80
CA ASP A 238 21.01 6.80 -3.75
C ASP A 238 19.58 6.29 -3.50
N LEU A 239 18.65 7.15 -3.04
CA LEU A 239 17.28 6.76 -2.77
C LEU A 239 16.52 6.42 -4.06
N GLU A 240 16.08 5.18 -4.18
CA GLU A 240 15.22 4.74 -5.28
C GLU A 240 13.78 5.22 -5.05
N ILE A 241 13.17 5.82 -6.07
CA ILE A 241 11.78 6.29 -6.04
C ILE A 241 11.01 5.65 -7.18
N PHE A 242 9.95 4.94 -6.84
CA PHE A 242 9.02 4.34 -7.77
C PHE A 242 7.59 4.81 -7.47
N CYS A 243 6.77 5.00 -8.50
CA CYS A 243 5.35 5.32 -8.34
C CYS A 243 4.50 4.15 -8.83
N ALA A 244 3.71 3.57 -7.94
CA ALA A 244 2.77 2.49 -8.26
C ALA A 244 1.52 3.05 -8.95
N LEU A 245 0.96 2.26 -9.85
CA LEU A 245 -0.21 2.64 -10.65
C LEU A 245 -1.43 1.82 -10.24
N GLN A 246 -2.61 2.40 -10.46
CA GLN A 246 -3.89 1.73 -10.21
C GLN A 246 -4.10 0.50 -11.11
N ASP A 247 -3.75 0.65 -12.37
CA ASP A 247 -4.17 -0.29 -13.42
C ASP A 247 -3.01 -1.18 -13.91
N ALA A 248 -1.84 -1.11 -13.26
CA ALA A 248 -0.66 -1.90 -13.62
C ALA A 248 0.01 -2.52 -12.38
N ILE A 249 0.58 -3.70 -12.57
CA ILE A 249 1.42 -4.34 -11.56
C ILE A 249 2.77 -3.62 -11.52
N SER A 250 3.25 -3.30 -10.31
CA SER A 250 4.60 -2.78 -10.12
C SER A 250 5.66 -3.85 -10.44
N PRO A 251 6.87 -3.46 -10.83
CA PRO A 251 8.01 -4.37 -10.85
C PRO A 251 8.17 -5.07 -9.50
N ARG A 252 8.78 -6.25 -9.52
CA ARG A 252 9.17 -6.95 -8.29
C ARG A 252 10.38 -6.24 -7.69
N PHE A 253 10.24 -5.81 -6.45
CA PHE A 253 11.33 -5.22 -5.68
C PHE A 253 11.89 -6.25 -4.70
N HIS A 254 13.19 -6.50 -4.75
CA HIS A 254 13.89 -7.28 -3.73
C HIS A 254 14.34 -6.34 -2.61
N ILE A 255 13.91 -6.63 -1.38
CA ILE A 255 14.29 -5.84 -0.21
C ILE A 255 15.55 -6.49 0.34
N GLY A 256 16.74 -5.96 -0.02
CA GLY A 256 17.99 -6.48 0.50
C GLY A 256 19.10 -6.75 -0.47
N GLU A 257 18.85 -6.65 -1.76
CA GLU A 257 19.89 -6.59 -2.77
C GLU A 257 19.80 -5.24 -3.48
N THR A 258 20.81 -4.39 -3.31
CA THR A 258 21.05 -3.30 -4.24
C THR A 258 21.50 -3.98 -5.53
N LEU A 259 20.62 -4.11 -6.50
CA LEU A 259 21.03 -4.43 -7.85
C LEU A 259 21.87 -3.24 -8.35
N ARG A 260 23.19 -3.28 -8.09
CA ARG A 260 24.16 -2.44 -8.79
C ARG A 260 24.25 -2.96 -10.20
N GLY A 261 23.40 -2.46 -11.08
CA GLY A 261 23.38 -2.79 -12.49
C GLY A 261 22.16 -2.15 -13.11
N ASP A 262 22.36 -1.37 -14.17
CA ASP A 262 21.37 -0.62 -14.93
C ASP A 262 20.08 -1.43 -15.20
N PHE A 263 19.09 -1.33 -14.32
CA PHE A 263 17.77 -1.85 -14.58
C PHE A 263 17.05 -0.81 -15.42
N GLN A 264 17.16 -0.94 -16.74
CA GLN A 264 16.22 -0.31 -17.67
C GLN A 264 14.93 -1.13 -17.60
N PRO A 265 13.77 -0.54 -17.21
CA PRO A 265 12.51 -1.23 -17.36
C PRO A 265 12.25 -1.43 -18.85
N THR A 266 12.36 -2.66 -19.32
CA THR A 266 11.85 -3.03 -20.64
C THR A 266 10.34 -2.97 -20.58
N PHE A 267 9.78 -1.86 -21.01
CA PHE A 267 8.37 -1.77 -21.37
C PHE A 267 8.19 -2.57 -22.65
N GLU A 268 7.95 -3.86 -22.57
CA GLU A 268 7.25 -4.55 -23.65
C GLU A 268 5.81 -4.03 -23.63
N SER A 269 5.54 -3.13 -24.58
CA SER A 269 4.20 -2.68 -24.90
C SER A 269 3.40 -3.89 -25.39
N ALA A 270 2.61 -4.48 -24.51
CA ALA A 270 1.54 -5.38 -24.90
C ALA A 270 0.51 -4.53 -25.66
N LEU A 271 0.70 -4.44 -27.00
CA LEU A 271 -0.30 -3.98 -27.93
C LEU A 271 -1.53 -4.90 -27.78
N PHE A 272 -2.56 -4.42 -27.11
CA PHE A 272 -3.86 -5.04 -27.17
C PHE A 272 -4.40 -4.86 -28.59
N ASN A 273 -4.35 -5.93 -29.36
CA ASN A 273 -5.00 -6.08 -30.63
C ASN A 273 -6.52 -5.97 -30.40
N THR A 274 -7.11 -4.82 -30.66
CA THR A 274 -8.55 -4.67 -30.85
C THR A 274 -8.89 -5.14 -32.24
N ALA A 275 -9.24 -6.40 -32.42
CA ALA A 275 -9.93 -6.88 -33.60
C ALA A 275 -10.86 -8.04 -33.21
N ALA A 276 -12.14 -7.76 -33.41
CA ALA A 276 -13.24 -8.67 -33.82
C ALA A 276 -13.69 -9.78 -32.86
N LEU A 277 -14.81 -9.68 -32.35
CA LEU A 277 -16.18 -10.24 -32.47
C LEU A 277 -16.94 -10.12 -31.16
#